data_1d504122c54f14f327fbdf1c73ca0329
#
_entry.id   1d504122c54f14f327fbdf1c73ca0329
#
_cell.length_a   1.000
_cell.length_b   1.000
_cell.length_c   1.000
_cell.angle_alpha   90.00
_cell.angle_beta   90.00
_cell.angle_gamma   90.00
#
_symmetry.space_group_name_H-M   'P 1'
#
loop_
_entity.id
_entity.type
_entity.pdbx_description
1 polymer ?
#
loop_
_entity_poly.entity_id
_entity_poly.type
_entity_poly.pdbx_seq_one_letter_code
_entity_poly.pdbx_strand_id
1 'polypeptide(L)'
;MKIKTEYGATLKALENRYPEHLNVQITEDQHLDEITVTRKCPINGLDYSVKAPWQYFFQWLIEYRFIQTVFREFTDNQREFLISGTTPAEWSNFIGDEEE
;
A
#
# COMPACT_ATOMS: atom_id res chain seq x y z
N MET A 1 -9.60 -11.32 -18.20
CA MET A 1 -10.24 -10.01 -18.22
C MET A 1 -10.65 -9.58 -16.83
N LYS A 2 -10.41 -8.34 -16.49
CA LYS A 2 -10.79 -7.83 -15.18
C LYS A 2 -12.30 -7.65 -15.10
N ILE A 3 -12.84 -7.90 -13.91
CA ILE A 3 -14.24 -7.63 -13.63
C ILE A 3 -14.31 -6.19 -13.16
N LYS A 4 -14.87 -5.33 -14.01
CA LYS A 4 -14.81 -3.88 -13.79
C LYS A 4 -15.35 -3.45 -12.43
N THR A 5 -16.46 -4.06 -12.01
CA THR A 5 -17.05 -3.69 -10.72
C THR A 5 -16.11 -3.97 -9.56
N GLU A 6 -15.50 -5.15 -9.56
CA GLU A 6 -14.59 -5.52 -8.48
C GLU A 6 -13.31 -4.70 -8.53
N TYR A 7 -12.82 -4.46 -9.73
CA TYR A 7 -11.61 -3.67 -9.89
C TYR A 7 -11.84 -2.23 -9.42
N GLY A 8 -12.96 -1.65 -9.84
CA GLY A 8 -13.29 -0.29 -9.44
C GLY A 8 -13.50 -0.15 -7.95
N ALA A 9 -14.16 -1.15 -7.33
CA ALA A 9 -14.36 -1.13 -5.89
C ALA A 9 -13.03 -1.20 -5.15
N THR A 10 -12.10 -1.99 -5.68
CA THR A 10 -10.78 -2.12 -5.09
C THR A 10 -10.02 -0.79 -5.14
N LEU A 11 -10.04 -0.13 -6.30
CA LEU A 11 -9.37 1.16 -6.43
C LEU A 11 -9.96 2.19 -5.49
N LYS A 12 -11.28 2.21 -5.39
CA LYS A 12 -11.95 3.17 -4.53
C LYS A 12 -11.62 2.92 -3.07
N ALA A 13 -11.58 1.65 -2.67
CA ALA A 13 -11.23 1.32 -1.30
C ALA A 13 -9.81 1.75 -0.98
N LEU A 14 -8.89 1.57 -1.92
CA LEU A 14 -7.52 2.01 -1.74
C LEU A 14 -7.43 3.52 -1.63
N GLU A 15 -8.09 4.22 -2.54
CA GLU A 15 -8.03 5.69 -2.55
C GLU A 15 -8.60 6.29 -1.27
N ASN A 16 -9.60 5.63 -0.70
CA ASN A 16 -10.23 6.13 0.51
C ASN A 16 -9.52 5.70 1.78
N ARG A 17 -8.55 4.81 1.64
CA ARG A 17 -7.89 4.27 2.82
C ARG A 17 -6.92 5.25 3.47
N TYR A 18 -6.29 6.09 2.65
CA TYR A 18 -5.22 6.95 3.14
C TYR A 18 -5.67 8.40 3.26
N PRO A 19 -5.28 9.09 4.35
CA PRO A 19 -5.61 10.51 4.48
C PRO A 19 -4.93 11.33 3.39
N GLU A 20 -5.60 12.40 2.97
CA GLU A 20 -5.08 13.24 1.89
C GLU A 20 -3.72 13.86 2.23
N HIS A 21 -3.50 14.18 3.48
CA HIS A 21 -2.26 14.85 3.86
C HIS A 21 -1.04 13.96 3.70
N LEU A 22 -1.23 12.65 3.56
CA LEU A 22 -0.11 11.75 3.33
C LEU A 22 0.35 11.74 1.88
N ASN A 23 -0.50 12.23 0.98
CA ASN A 23 -0.17 12.29 -0.46
C ASN A 23 0.19 10.94 -1.04
N VAL A 24 -0.52 9.90 -0.60
CA VAL A 24 -0.33 8.56 -1.16
C VAL A 24 -0.91 8.54 -2.56
N GLN A 25 -0.16 7.99 -3.50
CA GLN A 25 -0.57 7.92 -4.89
C GLN A 25 -0.82 6.47 -5.29
N ILE A 26 -1.94 6.26 -5.98
CA ILE A 26 -2.33 4.94 -6.46
C ILE A 26 -2.23 4.96 -7.98
N THR A 27 -1.37 4.11 -8.53
CA THR A 27 -1.24 4.02 -9.98
C THR A 27 -1.54 2.61 -10.44
N GLU A 28 -2.01 2.49 -11.67
CA GLU A 28 -2.43 1.22 -12.24
C GLU A 28 -1.55 0.86 -13.41
N ASP A 29 -1.16 -0.40 -13.47
CA ASP A 29 -0.55 -0.93 -14.67
C ASP A 29 -1.54 -1.92 -15.26
N GLN A 30 -2.38 -1.44 -16.17
CA GLN A 30 -3.44 -2.27 -16.71
C GLN A 30 -2.90 -3.40 -17.59
N HIS A 31 -1.73 -3.20 -18.13
CA HIS A 31 -1.10 -4.24 -18.95
C HIS A 31 -0.72 -5.45 -18.10
N LEU A 32 -0.26 -5.20 -16.88
CA LEU A 32 0.16 -6.27 -15.96
C LEU A 32 -0.89 -6.58 -14.90
N ASP A 33 -2.00 -5.84 -14.89
CA ASP A 33 -3.05 -5.99 -13.88
C ASP A 33 -2.52 -5.77 -12.47
N GLU A 34 -1.63 -4.80 -12.33
CA GLU A 34 -1.01 -4.50 -11.05
C GLU A 34 -1.36 -3.10 -10.59
N ILE A 35 -1.37 -2.92 -9.28
CA ILE A 35 -1.57 -1.61 -8.68
C ILE A 35 -0.34 -1.28 -7.85
N THR A 36 0.12 -0.05 -7.97
CA THR A 36 1.26 0.44 -7.20
C THR A 36 0.80 1.54 -6.26
N VAL A 37 1.17 1.39 -5.00
CA VAL A 37 0.91 2.40 -3.98
C VAL A 37 2.23 3.08 -3.68
N THR A 38 2.29 4.40 -3.87
CA THR A 38 3.54 5.14 -3.77
C THR A 38 3.36 6.35 -2.86
N ARG A 39 4.38 6.65 -2.09
CA ARG A 39 4.39 7.86 -1.28
C ARG A 39 5.81 8.37 -1.16
N LYS A 40 5.97 9.68 -1.29
CA LYS A 40 7.27 10.29 -1.06
C LYS A 40 7.46 10.45 0.44
N CYS A 41 8.55 9.88 0.94
CA CYS A 41 8.84 9.96 2.36
C CYS A 41 9.24 11.39 2.74
N PRO A 42 8.60 11.98 3.75
CA PRO A 42 8.95 13.35 4.13
C PRO A 42 10.30 13.46 4.83
N ILE A 43 10.83 12.34 5.31
CA ILE A 43 12.10 12.36 6.02
C ILE A 43 13.29 12.48 5.06
N ASN A 44 13.30 11.67 4.02
CA ASN A 44 14.44 11.62 3.10
C ASN A 44 14.11 12.04 1.68
N GLY A 45 12.84 12.33 1.38
CA GLY A 45 12.44 12.79 0.05
C GLY A 45 12.42 11.71 -1.02
N LEU A 46 12.56 10.46 -0.64
CA LEU A 46 12.57 9.36 -1.60
C LEU A 46 11.21 8.71 -1.70
N ASP A 47 10.88 8.23 -2.89
CA ASP A 47 9.62 7.52 -3.08
C ASP A 47 9.74 6.11 -2.54
N TYR A 48 8.69 5.68 -1.86
CA TYR A 48 8.55 4.31 -1.39
C TYR A 48 7.32 3.73 -2.06
N SER A 49 7.46 2.57 -2.70
CA SER A 49 6.37 1.98 -3.48
C SER A 49 6.20 0.50 -3.15
N VAL A 50 4.95 0.06 -3.21
CA VAL A 50 4.63 -1.36 -3.12
C VAL A 50 3.71 -1.67 -4.30
N LYS A 51 4.07 -2.67 -5.08
CA LYS A 51 3.33 -3.07 -6.27
C LYS A 51 2.89 -4.52 -6.12
N ALA A 52 1.64 -4.79 -6.45
CA ALA A 52 1.10 -6.14 -6.38
C ALA A 52 -0.06 -6.29 -7.34
N PRO A 53 -0.41 -7.53 -7.71
CA PRO A 53 -1.61 -7.76 -8.52
C PRO A 53 -2.82 -7.15 -7.83
N TRP A 54 -3.75 -6.60 -8.63
CA TRP A 54 -4.91 -5.93 -8.05
C TRP A 54 -5.76 -6.89 -7.19
N GLN A 55 -5.73 -8.18 -7.51
CA GLN A 55 -6.50 -9.17 -6.76
C GLN A 55 -6.05 -9.25 -5.30
N TYR A 56 -4.78 -8.99 -5.03
CA TYR A 56 -4.30 -8.96 -3.64
C TYR A 56 -5.01 -7.88 -2.86
N PHE A 57 -5.14 -6.69 -3.45
CA PHE A 57 -5.83 -5.59 -2.79
C PHE A 57 -7.32 -5.88 -2.64
N PHE A 58 -7.90 -6.52 -3.65
CA PHE A 58 -9.30 -6.91 -3.58
C PHE A 58 -9.55 -7.86 -2.41
N GLN A 59 -8.73 -8.90 -2.29
CA GLN A 59 -8.90 -9.88 -1.22
C GLN A 59 -8.75 -9.21 0.15
N TRP A 60 -7.80 -8.33 0.26
CA TRP A 60 -7.55 -7.65 1.52
C TRP A 60 -8.65 -6.66 1.88
N LEU A 61 -9.04 -5.81 0.96
CA LEU A 61 -9.92 -4.68 1.27
C LEU A 61 -11.39 -4.97 1.09
N ILE A 62 -11.73 -5.83 0.15
CA ILE A 62 -13.13 -6.12 -0.15
C ILE A 62 -13.57 -7.42 0.49
N GLU A 63 -12.72 -8.45 0.43
CA GLU A 63 -13.05 -9.74 1.02
C GLU A 63 -12.60 -9.85 2.46
N TYR A 64 -11.93 -8.82 2.99
CA TYR A 64 -11.53 -8.73 4.39
C TYR A 64 -10.60 -9.85 4.83
N ARG A 65 -9.74 -10.29 3.94
CA ARG A 65 -8.73 -11.28 4.31
C ARG A 65 -7.58 -10.58 5.02
N PHE A 66 -6.87 -11.34 5.85
CA PHE A 66 -5.73 -10.78 6.57
C PHE A 66 -4.63 -10.39 5.60
N ILE A 67 -4.06 -9.21 5.81
CA ILE A 67 -3.02 -8.71 4.92
C ILE A 67 -1.80 -9.63 4.94
N GLN A 68 -1.42 -10.18 6.10
CA GLN A 68 -0.25 -11.04 6.16
C GLN A 68 -0.47 -12.35 5.42
N THR A 69 -1.70 -12.75 5.22
CA THR A 69 -2.01 -13.95 4.44
C THR A 69 -1.95 -13.66 2.95
N VAL A 70 -2.53 -12.55 2.54
CA VAL A 70 -2.60 -12.19 1.11
C VAL A 70 -1.25 -11.71 0.60
N PHE A 71 -0.58 -10.87 1.38
CA PHE A 71 0.70 -10.28 1.00
C PHE A 71 1.86 -10.98 1.71
N ARG A 72 1.77 -12.30 1.85
CA ARG A 72 2.76 -13.03 2.65
C ARG A 72 4.16 -12.99 2.05
N GLU A 73 4.28 -12.75 0.76
CA GLU A 73 5.57 -12.65 0.09
C GLU A 73 6.26 -11.31 0.36
N PHE A 74 5.54 -10.38 0.92
CA PHE A 74 6.04 -9.03 1.14
C PHE A 74 6.62 -8.93 2.54
N THR A 75 7.51 -7.95 2.72
CA THR A 75 8.12 -7.74 4.03
C THR A 75 7.13 -7.09 4.99
N ASP A 76 7.46 -7.16 6.27
CA ASP A 76 6.63 -6.49 7.28
C ASP A 76 6.55 -5.00 7.02
N ASN A 77 7.65 -4.38 6.60
CA ASN A 77 7.67 -2.96 6.28
C ASN A 77 6.74 -2.62 5.12
N GLN A 78 6.71 -3.48 4.11
CA GLN A 78 5.83 -3.26 2.97
C GLN A 78 4.37 -3.39 3.38
N ARG A 79 4.05 -4.40 4.18
CA ARG A 79 2.68 -4.57 4.65
C ARG A 79 2.25 -3.41 5.54
N GLU A 80 3.15 -2.97 6.42
CA GLU A 80 2.83 -1.84 7.29
C GLU A 80 2.58 -0.57 6.49
N PHE A 81 3.37 -0.36 5.45
CA PHE A 81 3.16 0.78 4.57
C PHE A 81 1.77 0.73 3.94
N LEU A 82 1.33 -0.44 3.49
CA LEU A 82 0.01 -0.57 2.88
C LEU A 82 -1.09 -0.31 3.89
N ILE A 83 -0.88 -0.68 5.15
CA ILE A 83 -1.87 -0.48 6.20
C ILE A 83 -1.99 0.99 6.59
N SER A 84 -0.87 1.64 6.82
CA SER A 84 -0.87 2.97 7.45
C SER A 84 -0.42 4.10 6.55
N GLY A 85 0.28 3.78 5.46
CA GLY A 85 0.89 4.81 4.62
C GLY A 85 2.21 5.31 5.15
N THR A 86 2.70 4.75 6.27
CA THR A 86 3.94 5.18 6.88
C THR A 86 5.11 4.42 6.29
N THR A 87 6.11 5.16 5.81
CA THR A 87 7.28 4.53 5.19
C THR A 87 8.24 4.00 6.24
N PRO A 88 9.13 3.06 5.84
CA PRO A 88 10.11 2.53 6.78
C PRO A 88 11.02 3.60 7.39
N ALA A 89 11.37 4.62 6.60
CA ALA A 89 12.22 5.69 7.12
C ALA A 89 11.51 6.46 8.23
N GLU A 90 10.19 6.64 8.09
CA GLU A 90 9.40 7.29 9.13
C GLU A 90 9.36 6.45 10.40
N TRP A 91 9.20 5.14 10.23
CA TRP A 91 9.23 4.25 11.38
C TRP A 91 10.55 4.30 12.11
N SER A 92 11.65 4.26 11.35
CA SER A 92 12.97 4.37 11.95
C SER A 92 13.13 5.68 12.72
N ASN A 93 12.59 6.75 12.18
CA ASN A 93 12.69 8.05 12.82
C ASN A 93 11.89 8.08 14.13
N PHE A 94 10.76 7.40 14.16
CA PHE A 94 9.92 7.35 15.36
C PHE A 94 10.58 6.59 16.49
N ILE A 95 11.14 5.42 16.20
CA ILE A 95 11.59 4.52 17.23
C ILE A 95 13.11 4.43 17.33
N GLY A 96 13.82 5.06 16.38
CA GLY A 96 15.26 4.94 16.34
C GLY A 96 15.93 5.40 17.62
N ASP A 97 15.41 6.46 18.20
CA ASP A 97 16.01 7.03 19.42
C ASP A 97 15.87 6.12 20.62
N GLU A 98 14.87 5.28 20.60
CA GLU A 98 14.62 4.41 21.73
C GLU A 98 15.58 3.24 21.80
N GLU A 99 16.29 3.04 20.71
CA GLU A 99 17.30 2.01 20.67
C GLU A 99 18.48 2.31 21.55
N GLU A 100 18.64 3.55 21.91
CA GLU A 100 19.76 4.00 22.73
C GLU A 100 19.70 3.43 24.14
#